data_729872f3b9253c472c6cab60845a77bb
#
_entry.id   729872f3b9253c472c6cab60845a77bb
#
_cell.length_a   1.000
_cell.length_b   1.000
_cell.length_c   1.000
_cell.angle_alpha   90.00
_cell.angle_beta   90.00
_cell.angle_gamma   90.00
#
_symmetry.space_group_name_H-M   'P 1'
#
loop_
_entity.id
_entity.type
_entity.pdbx_description
1 polymer ?
#
loop_
_entity_poly.entity_id
_entity_poly.type
_entity_poly.pdbx_seq_one_letter_code
_entity_poly.pdbx_strand_id
1 'polypeptide(L)'
;MTSITKKKPTRRDLLKGAAAALAFGALSPAPCVFGAEEEPRKYHNPIFPGANADPEVLLSRKTGRAYVYPTSSARGFCAYSSDNLVDWKYEGLVHAAKNIHWEKQKFWAPSIIEKETAPGEFKYYFYYCANEKIGCATGDDPLGPFVDCGELVGHDLHPKGRPGVEIDPYVFCDPNTGKNYLYWGNSYLCVAELGEDMTSLKRDTVQDITPKNFFEGTYVFFRNGRYYLTWSKNDTRDPNYQVWVATSDSPTGPFVSPEKDPIILSKRPEKKIFGPGHHSFLFLPNGENYIFYHRIIQPQPPGGWGRETCLDRFEFAPDGSIPPIEPTLEGVSEPVDLKSMIQ
;
A
#
# COMPACT_ATOMS: atom_id res chain seq x y z
N MET A 1 23.17 -68.51 -10.42
CA MET A 1 22.56 -67.19 -10.22
C MET A 1 21.89 -67.19 -8.85
N THR A 2 22.57 -66.67 -7.84
CA THR A 2 22.16 -66.75 -6.42
C THR A 2 21.64 -65.39 -6.00
N SER A 3 20.36 -65.32 -5.67
CA SER A 3 19.67 -64.12 -5.21
C SER A 3 20.00 -63.90 -3.70
N ILE A 4 20.53 -62.71 -3.38
CA ILE A 4 20.79 -62.31 -2.00
C ILE A 4 19.66 -61.34 -1.60
N THR A 5 18.76 -61.82 -0.76
CA THR A 5 17.72 -61.02 -0.11
C THR A 5 18.29 -60.31 1.14
N LYS A 6 18.35 -58.98 1.14
CA LYS A 6 18.67 -58.17 2.34
C LYS A 6 17.46 -58.09 3.28
N LYS A 7 17.62 -58.67 4.46
CA LYS A 7 16.67 -58.54 5.60
C LYS A 7 16.74 -57.12 6.20
N LYS A 8 15.59 -56.52 6.44
CA LYS A 8 15.45 -55.25 7.18
C LYS A 8 15.68 -55.50 8.69
N PRO A 9 16.36 -54.61 9.39
CA PRO A 9 16.58 -54.78 10.85
C PRO A 9 15.25 -54.51 11.61
N THR A 10 15.10 -55.28 12.72
CA THR A 10 13.92 -55.21 13.58
C THR A 10 14.12 -54.17 14.70
N ARG A 11 13.00 -53.71 15.28
CA ARG A 11 12.93 -52.68 16.33
C ARG A 11 13.76 -52.99 17.61
N ARG A 12 14.36 -54.17 17.72
CA ARG A 12 15.13 -54.65 18.88
C ARG A 12 16.65 -54.41 18.78
N ASP A 13 17.13 -54.03 17.59
CA ASP A 13 18.56 -53.80 17.35
C ASP A 13 19.03 -52.36 17.60
N LEU A 14 18.11 -51.47 17.98
CA LEU A 14 18.37 -50.03 18.23
C LEU A 14 18.56 -49.66 19.72
N LEU A 15 18.63 -50.65 20.63
CA LEU A 15 18.69 -50.37 22.08
C LEU A 15 19.98 -50.92 22.78
N LYS A 16 21.10 -50.95 22.08
CA LYS A 16 22.38 -51.25 22.75
C LYS A 16 23.46 -50.27 22.28
N GLY A 17 23.73 -49.27 23.08
CA GLY A 17 24.93 -48.45 22.95
C GLY A 17 24.70 -46.96 23.25
N ALA A 18 24.86 -46.56 24.47
CA ALA A 18 25.69 -45.46 24.94
C ALA A 18 25.22 -44.96 26.32
N ALA A 19 25.80 -45.55 27.36
CA ALA A 19 25.94 -44.84 28.64
C ALA A 19 27.20 -43.97 28.52
N ALA A 20 27.05 -42.65 28.44
CA ALA A 20 28.13 -41.68 28.56
C ALA A 20 27.76 -40.67 29.64
N ALA A 21 28.66 -40.46 30.56
CA ALA A 21 28.55 -39.71 31.79
C ALA A 21 28.22 -38.23 31.56
N LEU A 22 27.26 -37.74 32.34
CA LEU A 22 26.96 -36.30 32.47
C LEU A 22 28.02 -35.67 33.39
N ALA A 23 28.95 -34.93 32.79
CA ALA A 23 29.78 -33.97 33.52
C ALA A 23 29.03 -32.65 33.57
N PHE A 24 28.62 -32.20 34.77
CA PHE A 24 28.11 -30.84 35.00
C PHE A 24 29.26 -29.84 34.86
N GLY A 25 29.40 -29.24 33.72
CA GLY A 25 30.20 -28.05 33.51
C GLY A 25 29.35 -26.81 33.79
N ALA A 26 29.74 -26.01 34.77
CA ALA A 26 29.13 -24.71 35.04
C ALA A 26 29.27 -23.79 33.80
N LEU A 27 28.16 -23.51 33.11
CA LEU A 27 28.10 -22.50 32.08
C LEU A 27 28.12 -21.14 32.77
N SER A 28 29.27 -20.44 32.70
CA SER A 28 29.34 -19.02 32.99
C SER A 28 28.43 -18.28 31.95
N PRO A 29 27.62 -17.31 32.38
CA PRO A 29 26.88 -16.51 31.43
C PRO A 29 27.86 -15.74 30.55
N ALA A 30 27.75 -15.94 29.22
CA ALA A 30 28.47 -15.12 28.28
C ALA A 30 28.06 -13.65 28.49
N PRO A 31 28.99 -12.70 28.44
CA PRO A 31 28.65 -11.28 28.53
C PRO A 31 27.76 -10.95 27.35
N CYS A 32 26.58 -10.34 27.63
CA CYS A 32 25.78 -9.65 26.61
C CYS A 32 26.66 -8.55 26.01
N VAL A 33 27.10 -8.75 24.79
CA VAL A 33 27.74 -7.70 24.01
C VAL A 33 26.62 -6.71 23.64
N PHE A 34 26.42 -5.72 24.50
CA PHE A 34 25.69 -4.51 24.16
C PHE A 34 26.60 -3.65 23.27
N GLY A 35 26.09 -3.32 22.09
CA GLY A 35 26.67 -2.24 21.27
C GLY A 35 27.59 -2.71 20.14
N ALA A 36 27.04 -3.46 19.16
CA ALA A 36 27.44 -3.17 17.80
C ALA A 36 26.62 -1.95 17.39
N GLU A 37 27.22 -0.79 17.23
CA GLU A 37 26.62 0.28 16.43
C GLU A 37 26.35 -0.35 15.08
N GLU A 38 25.04 -0.53 14.73
CA GLU A 38 24.68 -0.94 13.39
C GLU A 38 25.23 0.14 12.45
N GLU A 39 26.10 -0.25 11.52
CA GLU A 39 26.53 0.62 10.43
C GLU A 39 25.28 1.24 9.81
N PRO A 40 25.24 2.58 9.60
CA PRO A 40 24.07 3.25 9.05
C PRO A 40 23.67 2.59 7.74
N ARG A 41 22.42 2.21 7.62
CA ARG A 41 21.90 1.56 6.41
C ARG A 41 22.18 2.48 5.21
N LYS A 42 22.90 1.99 4.24
CA LYS A 42 23.19 2.73 3.01
C LYS A 42 21.93 2.98 2.17
N TYR A 43 20.94 2.12 2.30
CA TYR A 43 19.69 2.17 1.54
C TYR A 43 18.51 2.03 2.51
N HIS A 44 17.52 2.92 2.35
CA HIS A 44 16.27 2.91 3.12
C HIS A 44 15.09 2.38 2.32
N ASN A 45 15.22 2.22 0.99
CA ASN A 45 14.26 1.53 0.14
C ASN A 45 14.66 0.07 -0.10
N PRO A 46 13.76 -0.92 0.15
CA PRO A 46 12.39 -0.75 0.63
C PRO A 46 12.32 -0.31 2.10
N ILE A 47 11.25 0.44 2.45
CA ILE A 47 11.10 1.02 3.79
C ILE A 47 10.81 -0.02 4.89
N PHE A 48 10.32 -1.19 4.52
CA PHE A 48 10.15 -2.34 5.42
C PHE A 48 10.31 -3.66 4.65
N PRO A 49 10.65 -4.76 5.33
CA PRO A 49 11.00 -6.02 4.68
C PRO A 49 9.78 -6.76 4.14
N GLY A 50 10.01 -7.61 3.15
CA GLY A 50 9.05 -8.55 2.61
C GLY A 50 8.21 -8.02 1.46
N ALA A 51 7.31 -8.88 0.98
CA ALA A 51 6.41 -8.52 -0.11
C ALA A 51 5.26 -7.66 0.42
N ASN A 52 5.30 -6.39 0.10
CA ASN A 52 4.32 -5.38 0.47
C ASN A 52 4.07 -4.49 -0.75
N ALA A 53 2.88 -4.57 -1.30
CA ALA A 53 2.49 -3.88 -2.52
C ALA A 53 1.42 -2.82 -2.26
N ASP A 54 1.12 -2.01 -3.28
CA ASP A 54 -0.03 -1.10 -3.29
C ASP A 54 -0.12 -0.26 -2.00
N PRO A 55 0.94 0.51 -1.65
CA PRO A 55 0.99 1.22 -0.38
C PRO A 55 0.05 2.41 -0.35
N GLU A 56 -0.84 2.44 0.63
CA GLU A 56 -1.63 3.62 0.97
C GLU A 56 -1.07 4.26 2.24
N VAL A 57 -0.76 5.56 2.18
CA VAL A 57 -0.21 6.32 3.31
C VAL A 57 -1.26 7.24 3.93
N LEU A 58 -1.29 7.27 5.26
CA LEU A 58 -2.08 8.20 6.06
C LEU A 58 -1.18 8.91 7.08
N LEU A 59 -1.18 10.23 7.10
CA LEU A 59 -0.70 11.00 8.26
C LEU A 59 -1.92 11.26 9.17
N SER A 60 -1.95 10.61 10.31
CA SER A 60 -3.07 10.78 11.26
C SER A 60 -2.89 12.03 12.10
N ARG A 61 -3.88 12.92 12.06
CA ARG A 61 -3.96 14.11 12.94
C ARG A 61 -4.19 13.71 14.38
N LYS A 62 -4.90 12.60 14.61
CA LYS A 62 -5.14 12.06 15.96
C LYS A 62 -3.84 11.68 16.65
N THR A 63 -2.89 11.07 15.96
CA THR A 63 -1.70 10.48 16.58
C THR A 63 -0.40 11.20 16.28
N GLY A 64 -0.34 12.01 15.22
CA GLY A 64 0.88 12.62 14.72
C GLY A 64 1.85 11.66 14.06
N ARG A 65 1.36 10.50 13.61
CA ARG A 65 2.17 9.44 13.02
C ARG A 65 1.74 9.16 11.59
N ALA A 66 2.70 8.74 10.76
CA ALA A 66 2.40 8.16 9.46
C ALA A 66 2.09 6.67 9.58
N TYR A 67 1.11 6.22 8.80
CA TYR A 67 0.73 4.82 8.68
C TYR A 67 0.74 4.42 7.22
N VAL A 68 1.22 3.21 6.92
CA VAL A 68 1.16 2.61 5.58
C VAL A 68 0.40 1.29 5.65
N TYR A 69 -0.57 1.16 4.75
CA TYR A 69 -1.42 -0.03 4.63
C TYR A 69 -1.16 -0.66 3.26
N PRO A 70 -0.36 -1.74 3.19
CA PRO A 70 -0.07 -2.40 1.93
C PRO A 70 -0.97 -3.60 1.66
N THR A 71 -1.03 -4.02 0.40
CA THR A 71 -1.39 -5.39 0.05
C THR A 71 -0.26 -6.32 0.45
N SER A 72 -0.47 -7.18 1.44
CA SER A 72 0.62 -7.99 2.00
C SER A 72 0.25 -9.42 2.34
N SER A 73 -1.02 -9.73 2.58
CA SER A 73 -1.40 -11.01 3.17
C SER A 73 -2.81 -11.46 2.78
N ALA A 74 -2.95 -12.76 2.47
CA ALA A 74 -4.26 -13.39 2.35
C ALA A 74 -5.06 -13.44 3.68
N ARG A 75 -4.44 -13.11 4.83
CA ARG A 75 -5.09 -13.08 6.14
C ARG A 75 -5.83 -11.76 6.40
N GLY A 76 -5.77 -10.80 5.50
CA GLY A 76 -6.37 -9.47 5.61
C GLY A 76 -5.31 -8.37 5.50
N PHE A 77 -5.65 -7.20 6.01
CA PHE A 77 -4.86 -5.99 5.88
C PHE A 77 -4.02 -5.73 7.14
N CYS A 78 -2.75 -5.42 6.96
CA CYS A 78 -1.86 -5.00 8.03
C CYS A 78 -1.52 -3.52 7.93
N ALA A 79 -0.84 -2.98 8.94
CA ALA A 79 -0.28 -1.65 8.91
C ALA A 79 1.17 -1.63 9.40
N TYR A 80 1.88 -0.63 8.92
CA TYR A 80 3.15 -0.16 9.46
C TYR A 80 2.99 1.29 9.90
N SER A 81 3.71 1.71 10.94
CA SER A 81 3.68 3.07 11.43
C SER A 81 5.07 3.66 11.58
N SER A 82 5.17 4.97 11.47
CA SER A 82 6.41 5.71 11.68
C SER A 82 6.12 7.05 12.37
N ASP A 83 7.02 7.45 13.25
CA ASP A 83 7.03 8.80 13.84
C ASP A 83 7.86 9.80 13.01
N ASN A 84 8.64 9.31 12.02
CA ASN A 84 9.67 10.12 11.35
C ASN A 84 9.95 9.77 9.87
N LEU A 85 9.16 8.91 9.23
CA LEU A 85 9.29 8.40 7.87
C LEU A 85 10.54 7.53 7.60
N VAL A 86 11.45 7.35 8.56
CA VAL A 86 12.67 6.53 8.45
C VAL A 86 12.52 5.21 9.17
N ASP A 87 12.05 5.27 10.42
CA ASP A 87 11.88 4.10 11.27
C ASP A 87 10.45 3.61 11.20
N TRP A 88 10.26 2.39 10.68
CA TRP A 88 8.95 1.79 10.47
C TRP A 88 8.73 0.59 11.37
N LYS A 89 7.60 0.58 12.06
CA LYS A 89 7.19 -0.51 12.95
C LYS A 89 6.00 -1.27 12.34
N TYR A 90 6.10 -2.61 12.29
CA TYR A 90 4.96 -3.47 11.94
C TYR A 90 3.95 -3.50 13.09
N GLU A 91 2.71 -3.14 12.82
CA GLU A 91 1.63 -3.05 13.82
C GLU A 91 0.69 -4.26 13.82
N GLY A 92 0.85 -5.19 12.87
CA GLY A 92 0.00 -6.37 12.76
C GLY A 92 -1.21 -6.19 11.87
N LEU A 93 -2.18 -7.11 11.98
CA LEU A 93 -3.42 -7.05 11.20
C LEU A 93 -4.38 -6.04 11.82
N VAL A 94 -4.79 -5.06 11.01
CA VAL A 94 -5.76 -4.01 11.39
C VAL A 94 -7.18 -4.37 10.96
N HIS A 95 -7.32 -5.10 9.83
CA HIS A 95 -8.59 -5.63 9.36
C HIS A 95 -8.42 -7.07 8.88
N ALA A 96 -8.78 -8.03 9.73
CA ALA A 96 -8.54 -9.43 9.45
C ALA A 96 -9.58 -10.01 8.49
N ALA A 97 -9.14 -10.85 7.54
CA ALA A 97 -10.00 -11.54 6.57
C ALA A 97 -11.17 -12.32 7.20
N LYS A 98 -10.99 -12.86 8.41
CA LYS A 98 -12.07 -13.56 9.15
C LYS A 98 -13.24 -12.66 9.51
N ASN A 99 -13.02 -11.34 9.59
CA ASN A 99 -14.03 -10.33 9.92
C ASN A 99 -14.79 -9.85 8.67
N ILE A 100 -14.29 -10.16 7.46
CA ILE A 100 -14.94 -9.86 6.20
C ILE A 100 -15.87 -11.03 5.87
N HIS A 101 -17.19 -10.78 5.87
CA HIS A 101 -18.17 -11.87 5.79
C HIS A 101 -18.67 -12.16 4.38
N TRP A 102 -18.55 -11.20 3.47
CA TRP A 102 -19.11 -11.24 2.11
C TRP A 102 -18.13 -11.81 1.06
N GLU A 103 -16.79 -11.74 1.31
CA GLU A 103 -15.75 -12.34 0.47
C GLU A 103 -14.62 -12.96 1.30
N LYS A 104 -13.81 -13.86 0.67
CA LYS A 104 -12.83 -14.67 1.39
C LYS A 104 -11.42 -14.67 0.80
N GLN A 105 -11.19 -13.92 -0.29
CA GLN A 105 -9.92 -13.94 -1.02
C GLN A 105 -9.63 -12.62 -1.72
N LYS A 106 -8.40 -12.48 -2.23
CA LYS A 106 -7.95 -11.32 -3.01
C LYS A 106 -8.15 -10.00 -2.24
N PHE A 107 -7.63 -9.97 -1.02
CA PHE A 107 -7.63 -8.75 -0.18
C PHE A 107 -6.49 -7.85 -0.65
N TRP A 108 -6.83 -6.81 -1.45
CA TRP A 108 -5.88 -5.96 -2.16
C TRP A 108 -6.16 -4.48 -1.99
N ALA A 109 -5.11 -3.67 -2.28
CA ALA A 109 -5.14 -2.24 -2.50
C ALA A 109 -6.09 -1.49 -1.57
N PRO A 110 -5.76 -1.38 -0.28
CA PRO A 110 -6.57 -0.58 0.64
C PRO A 110 -6.41 0.91 0.37
N SER A 111 -7.45 1.68 0.67
CA SER A 111 -7.42 3.13 0.76
C SER A 111 -8.07 3.56 2.06
N ILE A 112 -7.53 4.57 2.74
CA ILE A 112 -8.01 5.01 4.04
C ILE A 112 -8.08 6.52 4.13
N ILE A 113 -9.09 7.00 4.85
CA ILE A 113 -9.19 8.42 5.20
C ILE A 113 -9.57 8.60 6.66
N GLU A 114 -8.96 9.60 7.28
CA GLU A 114 -9.30 10.10 8.60
C GLU A 114 -10.25 11.30 8.47
N LYS A 115 -11.38 11.27 9.18
CA LYS A 115 -12.29 12.42 9.30
C LYS A 115 -12.48 12.80 10.75
N GLU A 116 -12.37 14.08 11.03
CA GLU A 116 -12.78 14.65 12.30
C GLU A 116 -14.30 14.77 12.33
N THR A 117 -14.95 14.11 13.27
CA THR A 117 -16.42 14.05 13.43
C THR A 117 -16.93 15.02 14.48
N ALA A 118 -16.08 15.34 15.47
CA ALA A 118 -16.25 16.40 16.45
C ALA A 118 -14.85 16.87 16.88
N PRO A 119 -14.72 18.03 17.54
CA PRO A 119 -13.41 18.53 17.96
C PRO A 119 -12.58 17.50 18.72
N GLY A 120 -11.48 17.04 18.12
CA GLY A 120 -10.59 16.00 18.66
C GLY A 120 -11.11 14.56 18.55
N GLU A 121 -12.27 14.34 17.97
CA GLU A 121 -12.83 13.01 17.72
C GLU A 121 -12.66 12.64 16.26
N PHE A 122 -12.03 11.49 16.00
CA PHE A 122 -11.70 11.05 14.66
C PHE A 122 -12.32 9.71 14.35
N LYS A 123 -12.77 9.56 13.10
CA LYS A 123 -13.23 8.31 12.51
C LYS A 123 -12.43 7.98 11.26
N TYR A 124 -12.14 6.70 11.09
CA TYR A 124 -11.38 6.17 9.97
C TYR A 124 -12.30 5.35 9.09
N TYR A 125 -12.21 5.58 7.79
CA TYR A 125 -12.95 4.85 6.77
C TYR A 125 -11.94 4.13 5.90
N PHE A 126 -12.04 2.81 5.88
CA PHE A 126 -11.10 1.90 5.23
C PHE A 126 -11.79 1.20 4.08
N TYR A 127 -11.39 1.51 2.86
CA TYR A 127 -11.91 0.88 1.64
C TYR A 127 -10.90 -0.13 1.15
N TYR A 128 -11.37 -1.23 0.56
CA TYR A 128 -10.50 -2.31 0.18
C TYR A 128 -11.10 -3.16 -0.93
N CYS A 129 -10.25 -3.82 -1.72
CA CYS A 129 -10.68 -4.85 -2.64
C CYS A 129 -10.79 -6.20 -1.92
N ALA A 130 -11.86 -6.94 -2.19
CA ALA A 130 -12.01 -8.34 -1.85
C ALA A 130 -12.68 -9.07 -3.03
N ASN A 131 -11.96 -10.02 -3.62
CA ASN A 131 -12.42 -10.82 -4.76
C ASN A 131 -12.94 -9.99 -5.95
N GLU A 132 -12.19 -8.93 -6.31
CA GLU A 132 -12.52 -8.05 -7.43
C GLU A 132 -13.84 -7.28 -7.25
N LYS A 133 -14.16 -6.95 -5.99
CA LYS A 133 -15.24 -6.07 -5.55
C LYS A 133 -14.70 -5.18 -4.45
N ILE A 134 -15.38 -4.09 -4.15
CA ILE A 134 -14.94 -3.13 -3.14
C ILE A 134 -15.86 -3.16 -1.94
N GLY A 135 -15.26 -3.28 -0.76
CA GLY A 135 -15.91 -3.11 0.52
C GLY A 135 -15.41 -1.90 1.27
N CYS A 136 -16.09 -1.59 2.36
CA CYS A 136 -15.61 -0.61 3.32
C CYS A 136 -15.72 -1.12 4.75
N ALA A 137 -14.93 -0.54 5.64
CA ALA A 137 -14.95 -0.77 7.06
C ALA A 137 -14.70 0.53 7.81
N THR A 138 -15.10 0.61 9.07
CA THR A 138 -14.92 1.82 9.89
C THR A 138 -14.23 1.51 11.20
N GLY A 139 -13.48 2.46 11.73
CA GLY A 139 -12.81 2.37 13.03
C GLY A 139 -12.61 3.74 13.67
N ASP A 140 -12.27 3.75 14.94
CA ASP A 140 -12.00 4.96 15.71
C ASP A 140 -10.50 5.17 15.99
N ASP A 141 -9.68 4.28 15.41
CA ASP A 141 -8.22 4.32 15.52
C ASP A 141 -7.60 3.92 14.17
N PRO A 142 -6.44 4.50 13.76
CA PRO A 142 -5.77 4.15 12.50
C PRO A 142 -5.33 2.68 12.45
N LEU A 143 -5.17 2.05 13.59
CA LEU A 143 -4.85 0.61 13.70
C LEU A 143 -6.08 -0.28 13.90
N GLY A 144 -7.28 0.29 13.82
CA GLY A 144 -8.53 -0.41 14.04
C GLY A 144 -8.79 -0.72 15.54
N PRO A 145 -9.56 -1.78 15.88
CA PRO A 145 -10.12 -2.73 14.92
C PRO A 145 -11.14 -2.09 13.97
N PHE A 146 -11.06 -2.45 12.69
CA PHE A 146 -12.06 -2.02 11.72
C PHE A 146 -13.26 -2.96 11.72
N VAL A 147 -14.46 -2.37 11.70
CA VAL A 147 -15.74 -3.06 11.59
C VAL A 147 -16.18 -3.03 10.14
N ASP A 148 -16.34 -4.22 9.55
CA ASP A 148 -16.76 -4.39 8.16
C ASP A 148 -18.18 -3.87 7.94
N CYS A 149 -18.37 -3.02 6.93
CA CYS A 149 -19.66 -2.47 6.51
C CYS A 149 -20.26 -3.24 5.32
N GLY A 150 -19.51 -4.18 4.74
CA GLY A 150 -19.93 -4.99 3.61
C GLY A 150 -19.49 -4.49 2.24
N GLU A 151 -20.04 -5.09 1.20
CA GLU A 151 -19.80 -4.73 -0.20
C GLU A 151 -20.38 -3.35 -0.51
N LEU A 152 -19.58 -2.48 -1.10
CA LEU A 152 -19.96 -1.13 -1.54
C LEU A 152 -20.07 -1.04 -3.06
N VAL A 153 -19.13 -1.66 -3.79
CA VAL A 153 -19.11 -1.74 -5.26
C VAL A 153 -18.99 -3.19 -5.68
N GLY A 154 -19.98 -3.68 -6.40
CA GLY A 154 -20.02 -5.00 -7.02
C GLY A 154 -20.00 -4.93 -8.53
N HIS A 155 -19.98 -6.09 -9.18
CA HIS A 155 -19.95 -6.24 -10.64
C HIS A 155 -21.18 -5.65 -11.36
N ASP A 156 -22.24 -5.35 -10.66
CA ASP A 156 -23.42 -4.67 -11.19
C ASP A 156 -23.16 -3.18 -11.51
N LEU A 157 -22.07 -2.61 -11.00
CA LEU A 157 -21.58 -1.27 -11.33
C LEU A 157 -20.50 -1.27 -12.41
N HIS A 158 -20.16 -2.44 -12.96
CA HIS A 158 -19.18 -2.55 -14.04
C HIS A 158 -19.62 -1.77 -15.28
N PRO A 159 -18.76 -0.88 -15.85
CA PRO A 159 -19.13 -0.12 -17.04
C PRO A 159 -19.36 -1.04 -18.23
N LYS A 160 -20.52 -0.91 -18.86
CA LYS A 160 -20.95 -1.78 -19.94
C LYS A 160 -19.95 -1.78 -21.11
N GLY A 161 -19.48 -2.97 -21.46
CA GLY A 161 -18.56 -3.14 -22.61
C GLY A 161 -17.11 -2.79 -22.33
N ARG A 162 -16.75 -2.45 -21.11
CA ARG A 162 -15.33 -2.29 -20.71
C ARG A 162 -14.72 -3.63 -20.32
N PRO A 163 -13.43 -3.89 -20.61
CA PRO A 163 -12.67 -4.94 -19.95
C PRO A 163 -12.33 -4.50 -18.52
N GLY A 164 -11.96 -5.45 -17.64
CA GLY A 164 -11.42 -5.14 -16.32
C GLY A 164 -12.31 -5.61 -15.17
N VAL A 165 -12.02 -5.12 -13.98
CA VAL A 165 -12.65 -5.55 -12.71
C VAL A 165 -12.72 -4.38 -11.71
N GLU A 166 -13.53 -4.51 -10.66
CA GLU A 166 -13.73 -3.52 -9.60
C GLU A 166 -12.65 -3.68 -8.53
N ILE A 167 -11.50 -3.04 -8.73
CA ILE A 167 -10.39 -3.04 -7.77
C ILE A 167 -9.88 -1.62 -7.53
N ASP A 168 -8.92 -1.50 -6.63
CA ASP A 168 -8.13 -0.30 -6.36
C ASP A 168 -9.00 0.89 -5.97
N PRO A 169 -9.78 0.77 -4.89
CA PRO A 169 -10.55 1.89 -4.39
C PRO A 169 -9.63 3.02 -3.94
N TYR A 170 -10.02 4.24 -4.27
CA TYR A 170 -9.40 5.44 -3.72
C TYR A 170 -10.47 6.42 -3.24
N VAL A 171 -10.38 6.83 -1.98
CA VAL A 171 -11.30 7.79 -1.37
C VAL A 171 -10.71 9.19 -1.38
N PHE A 172 -11.51 10.17 -1.82
CA PHE A 172 -11.13 11.58 -1.84
C PHE A 172 -12.22 12.47 -1.24
N CYS A 173 -11.86 13.28 -0.25
CA CYS A 173 -12.71 14.34 0.25
C CYS A 173 -12.34 15.65 -0.45
N ASP A 174 -13.25 16.20 -1.22
CA ASP A 174 -13.03 17.43 -1.96
C ASP A 174 -13.04 18.65 -1.01
N PRO A 175 -11.91 19.36 -0.87
CA PRO A 175 -11.83 20.50 0.03
C PRO A 175 -12.67 21.70 -0.42
N ASN A 176 -13.07 21.77 -1.70
CA ASN A 176 -13.84 22.88 -2.24
C ASN A 176 -15.34 22.72 -1.98
N THR A 177 -15.86 21.50 -2.06
CA THR A 177 -17.30 21.23 -1.98
C THR A 177 -17.72 20.49 -0.73
N GLY A 178 -16.74 19.87 -0.03
CA GLY A 178 -17.00 18.98 1.12
C GLY A 178 -17.57 17.62 0.71
N LYS A 179 -17.78 17.38 -0.60
CA LYS A 179 -18.25 16.09 -1.09
C LYS A 179 -17.16 15.03 -0.98
N ASN A 180 -17.59 13.79 -0.82
CA ASN A 180 -16.70 12.64 -0.75
C ASN A 180 -16.89 11.79 -2.01
N TYR A 181 -15.80 11.34 -2.58
CA TYR A 181 -15.79 10.55 -3.80
C TYR A 181 -15.06 9.24 -3.58
N LEU A 182 -15.56 8.17 -4.21
CA LEU A 182 -14.86 6.91 -4.36
C LEU A 182 -14.53 6.71 -5.83
N TYR A 183 -13.26 6.44 -6.12
CA TYR A 183 -12.74 6.06 -7.44
C TYR A 183 -12.38 4.59 -7.42
N TRP A 184 -12.55 3.87 -8.53
CA TRP A 184 -12.17 2.46 -8.64
C TRP A 184 -12.06 2.02 -10.09
N GLY A 185 -11.37 0.88 -10.30
CA GLY A 185 -11.38 0.16 -11.56
C GLY A 185 -10.00 -0.27 -12.05
N ASN A 186 -10.01 -1.33 -12.85
CA ASN A 186 -8.87 -1.79 -13.63
C ASN A 186 -9.26 -1.79 -15.11
N SER A 187 -8.39 -1.24 -15.98
CA SER A 187 -8.61 -0.99 -17.40
C SER A 187 -9.73 0.04 -17.70
N TYR A 188 -10.40 0.52 -16.71
CA TYR A 188 -11.33 1.65 -16.70
C TYR A 188 -11.24 2.37 -15.34
N LEU A 189 -11.74 3.59 -15.28
CA LEU A 189 -11.86 4.37 -14.06
C LEU A 189 -13.29 4.86 -13.88
N CYS A 190 -13.95 4.39 -12.85
CA CYS A 190 -15.21 4.94 -12.37
C CYS A 190 -15.00 5.84 -11.17
N VAL A 191 -15.92 6.78 -10.99
CA VAL A 191 -16.07 7.62 -9.81
C VAL A 191 -17.55 7.73 -9.43
N ALA A 192 -17.83 7.82 -8.14
CA ALA A 192 -19.16 8.17 -7.63
C ALA A 192 -19.05 8.97 -6.32
N GLU A 193 -20.09 9.74 -6.00
CA GLU A 193 -20.21 10.37 -4.69
C GLU A 193 -20.52 9.32 -3.63
N LEU A 194 -19.82 9.39 -2.49
CA LEU A 194 -20.20 8.70 -1.26
C LEU A 194 -21.32 9.45 -0.54
N GLY A 195 -22.12 8.73 0.23
CA GLY A 195 -22.99 9.33 1.21
C GLY A 195 -22.22 10.10 2.29
N GLU A 196 -22.92 10.92 3.07
CA GLU A 196 -22.31 11.64 4.20
C GLU A 196 -21.75 10.67 5.27
N ASP A 197 -22.35 9.49 5.36
CA ASP A 197 -21.92 8.39 6.22
C ASP A 197 -20.60 7.73 5.80
N MET A 198 -20.09 8.04 4.61
CA MET A 198 -18.88 7.48 4.01
C MET A 198 -18.94 5.95 3.78
N THR A 199 -20.06 5.30 4.06
CA THR A 199 -20.26 3.85 3.96
C THR A 199 -21.32 3.46 2.94
N SER A 200 -21.96 4.43 2.32
CA SER A 200 -22.93 4.25 1.23
C SER A 200 -22.46 4.95 -0.05
N LEU A 201 -22.82 4.40 -1.20
CA LEU A 201 -22.52 4.95 -2.52
C LEU A 201 -23.80 5.56 -3.13
N LYS A 202 -23.72 6.80 -3.61
CA LYS A 202 -24.78 7.41 -4.43
C LYS A 202 -24.69 6.83 -5.84
N ARG A 203 -25.38 5.72 -6.05
CA ARG A 203 -25.26 4.90 -7.29
C ARG A 203 -25.66 5.62 -8.57
N ASP A 204 -26.54 6.61 -8.47
CA ASP A 204 -26.98 7.48 -9.57
C ASP A 204 -25.90 8.49 -10.03
N THR A 205 -24.82 8.63 -9.25
CA THR A 205 -23.69 9.51 -9.57
C THR A 205 -22.51 8.76 -10.21
N VAL A 206 -22.61 7.45 -10.44
CA VAL A 206 -21.53 6.65 -11.04
C VAL A 206 -21.24 7.14 -12.45
N GLN A 207 -19.97 7.47 -12.72
CA GLN A 207 -19.47 7.93 -14.00
C GLN A 207 -18.21 7.17 -14.41
N ASP A 208 -18.12 6.78 -15.69
CA ASP A 208 -16.87 6.33 -16.32
C ASP A 208 -16.08 7.56 -16.76
N ILE A 209 -14.95 7.81 -16.13
CA ILE A 209 -14.06 8.95 -16.38
C ILE A 209 -12.68 8.52 -16.89
N THR A 210 -12.59 7.34 -17.46
CA THR A 210 -11.33 6.70 -17.87
C THR A 210 -10.45 7.60 -18.72
N PRO A 211 -9.29 8.04 -18.23
CA PRO A 211 -8.35 8.80 -19.05
C PRO A 211 -7.58 7.88 -20.00
N LYS A 212 -6.95 8.47 -21.01
CA LYS A 212 -6.11 7.73 -21.95
C LYS A 212 -4.94 7.03 -21.21
N ASN A 213 -4.66 5.78 -21.58
CA ASN A 213 -3.59 4.97 -20.98
C ASN A 213 -3.80 4.59 -19.50
N PHE A 214 -5.01 4.71 -18.99
CA PHE A 214 -5.36 4.23 -17.66
C PHE A 214 -5.25 2.70 -17.56
N PHE A 215 -4.76 2.20 -16.43
CA PHE A 215 -4.84 0.78 -16.12
C PHE A 215 -5.38 0.53 -14.72
N GLU A 216 -4.72 1.06 -13.65
CA GLU A 216 -5.15 0.85 -12.25
C GLU A 216 -4.48 1.83 -11.28
N GLY A 217 -4.68 1.65 -9.96
CA GLY A 217 -3.92 2.36 -8.92
C GLY A 217 -4.13 3.86 -8.91
N THR A 218 -5.40 4.28 -8.86
CA THR A 218 -5.80 5.69 -8.87
C THR A 218 -5.43 6.41 -7.59
N TYR A 219 -4.98 7.66 -7.72
CA TYR A 219 -4.85 8.62 -6.63
C TYR A 219 -5.29 10.01 -7.09
N VAL A 220 -6.13 10.70 -6.30
CA VAL A 220 -6.66 12.03 -6.62
C VAL A 220 -6.35 13.00 -5.50
N PHE A 221 -5.92 14.21 -5.85
CA PHE A 221 -5.73 15.29 -4.88
C PHE A 221 -6.04 16.64 -5.50
N PHE A 222 -6.30 17.63 -4.66
CA PHE A 222 -6.52 19.02 -5.05
C PHE A 222 -5.34 19.89 -4.60
N ARG A 223 -4.80 20.70 -5.51
CA ARG A 223 -3.72 21.63 -5.25
C ARG A 223 -3.80 22.85 -6.16
N ASN A 224 -3.61 24.04 -5.61
CA ASN A 224 -3.51 25.29 -6.37
C ASN A 224 -4.65 25.50 -7.38
N GLY A 225 -5.90 25.20 -6.98
CA GLY A 225 -7.08 25.38 -7.82
C GLY A 225 -7.31 24.29 -8.86
N ARG A 226 -6.55 23.19 -8.85
CA ARG A 226 -6.68 22.08 -9.79
C ARG A 226 -6.79 20.75 -9.11
N TYR A 227 -7.53 19.83 -9.72
CA TYR A 227 -7.56 18.41 -9.36
C TYR A 227 -6.50 17.68 -10.17
N TYR A 228 -5.71 16.89 -9.50
CA TYR A 228 -4.71 15.99 -10.09
C TYR A 228 -5.22 14.57 -9.97
N LEU A 229 -5.21 13.85 -11.07
CA LEU A 229 -5.43 12.41 -11.13
C LEU A 229 -4.11 11.77 -11.53
N THR A 230 -3.65 10.83 -10.73
CA THR A 230 -2.50 10.00 -11.05
C THR A 230 -2.91 8.53 -11.02
N TRP A 231 -2.31 7.71 -11.87
CA TRP A 231 -2.64 6.30 -11.99
C TRP A 231 -1.46 5.50 -12.52
N SER A 232 -1.55 4.19 -12.39
CA SER A 232 -0.57 3.30 -12.98
C SER A 232 -0.99 2.85 -14.37
N LYS A 233 -0.02 2.80 -15.29
CA LYS A 233 -0.13 2.23 -16.64
C LYS A 233 0.59 0.91 -16.71
N ASN A 234 0.10 -0.01 -17.54
CA ASN A 234 0.50 -1.39 -17.70
C ASN A 234 0.04 -2.29 -16.54
N ASP A 235 0.28 -3.59 -16.66
CA ASP A 235 0.03 -4.56 -15.60
C ASP A 235 1.16 -4.49 -14.55
N THR A 236 0.84 -4.61 -13.28
CA THR A 236 1.81 -4.54 -12.18
C THR A 236 2.96 -5.57 -12.27
N ARG A 237 2.79 -6.61 -13.10
CA ARG A 237 3.81 -7.61 -13.41
C ARG A 237 4.76 -7.19 -14.54
N ASP A 238 4.42 -6.11 -15.26
CA ASP A 238 5.27 -5.58 -16.32
C ASP A 238 6.40 -4.73 -15.71
N PRO A 239 7.66 -4.99 -16.02
CA PRO A 239 8.77 -4.14 -15.58
C PRO A 239 8.67 -2.68 -16.06
N ASN A 240 7.79 -2.39 -17.04
CA ASN A 240 7.46 -1.03 -17.48
C ASN A 240 6.23 -0.44 -16.78
N TYR A 241 5.74 -1.05 -15.70
CA TYR A 241 4.73 -0.43 -14.85
C TYR A 241 5.21 0.94 -14.40
N GLN A 242 4.35 1.96 -14.48
CA GLN A 242 4.77 3.36 -14.32
C GLN A 242 3.58 4.25 -13.95
N VAL A 243 3.84 5.41 -13.37
CA VAL A 243 2.79 6.36 -12.95
C VAL A 243 2.63 7.50 -13.95
N TRP A 244 1.37 7.78 -14.29
CA TRP A 244 0.94 8.87 -15.16
C TRP A 244 0.17 9.93 -14.39
N VAL A 245 0.08 11.14 -14.96
CA VAL A 245 -0.66 12.27 -14.39
C VAL A 245 -1.58 12.92 -15.42
N ALA A 246 -2.72 13.41 -14.94
CA ALA A 246 -3.63 14.32 -15.64
C ALA A 246 -4.21 15.35 -14.67
N THR A 247 -4.72 16.46 -15.16
CA THR A 247 -5.36 17.49 -14.36
C THR A 247 -6.75 17.82 -14.86
N SER A 248 -7.60 18.37 -13.98
CA SER A 248 -8.96 18.79 -14.28
C SER A 248 -9.35 19.97 -13.39
N ASP A 249 -10.38 20.70 -13.79
CA ASP A 249 -11.06 21.71 -12.96
C ASP A 249 -12.20 21.10 -12.12
N SER A 250 -12.45 19.78 -12.27
CA SER A 250 -13.49 19.05 -11.54
C SER A 250 -12.93 17.71 -10.98
N PRO A 251 -13.37 17.27 -9.80
CA PRO A 251 -12.98 15.96 -9.25
C PRO A 251 -13.47 14.78 -10.10
N THR A 252 -14.49 14.98 -10.91
CA THR A 252 -15.04 13.97 -11.82
C THR A 252 -14.59 14.13 -13.28
N GLY A 253 -13.57 14.97 -13.53
CA GLY A 253 -13.02 15.17 -14.85
C GLY A 253 -13.80 16.18 -15.72
N PRO A 254 -13.54 16.24 -17.05
CA PRO A 254 -12.57 15.38 -17.75
C PRO A 254 -11.11 15.68 -17.33
N PHE A 255 -10.33 14.64 -17.13
CA PHE A 255 -8.91 14.75 -16.83
C PHE A 255 -8.07 14.75 -18.12
N VAL A 256 -7.18 15.72 -18.24
CA VAL A 256 -6.33 15.90 -19.41
C VAL A 256 -4.86 15.77 -19.01
N SER A 257 -4.18 14.79 -19.61
CA SER A 257 -2.73 14.63 -19.44
C SER A 257 -1.99 15.74 -20.20
N PRO A 258 -0.84 16.20 -19.67
CA PRO A 258 0.05 17.07 -20.42
C PRO A 258 0.49 16.39 -21.73
N GLU A 259 0.66 17.18 -22.80
CA GLU A 259 1.14 16.66 -24.09
C GLU A 259 2.57 16.13 -24.00
N LYS A 260 3.38 16.75 -23.15
CA LYS A 260 4.75 16.33 -22.85
C LYS A 260 4.84 15.84 -21.41
N ASP A 261 5.64 14.81 -21.21
CA ASP A 261 6.02 14.28 -19.89
C ASP A 261 4.85 13.92 -18.94
N PRO A 262 3.83 13.16 -19.43
CA PRO A 262 2.75 12.70 -18.56
C PRO A 262 3.18 11.62 -17.54
N ILE A 263 4.40 11.12 -17.65
CA ILE A 263 4.96 10.05 -16.82
C ILE A 263 5.74 10.66 -15.68
N ILE A 264 5.23 10.48 -14.46
CA ILE A 264 5.86 11.05 -13.25
C ILE A 264 6.72 10.06 -12.47
N LEU A 265 6.57 8.74 -12.70
CA LEU A 265 7.40 7.71 -12.09
C LEU A 265 7.60 6.56 -13.07
N SER A 266 8.83 6.10 -13.26
CA SER A 266 9.15 5.00 -14.18
C SER A 266 10.42 4.26 -13.75
N LYS A 267 10.64 3.09 -14.37
CA LYS A 267 11.80 2.22 -14.08
C LYS A 267 13.15 2.94 -14.23
N ARG A 268 14.13 2.41 -13.48
CA ARG A 268 15.56 2.75 -13.57
C ARG A 268 16.38 1.47 -13.64
N PRO A 269 16.57 0.89 -14.84
CA PRO A 269 17.26 -0.38 -15.01
C PRO A 269 18.70 -0.38 -14.49
N GLU A 270 19.41 0.75 -14.62
CA GLU A 270 20.76 0.95 -14.12
C GLU A 270 20.86 0.84 -12.59
N LYS A 271 19.77 1.12 -11.88
CA LYS A 271 19.61 0.95 -10.42
C LYS A 271 18.90 -0.35 -10.06
N LYS A 272 18.54 -1.20 -11.04
CA LYS A 272 17.72 -2.40 -10.86
C LYS A 272 16.33 -2.09 -10.26
N ILE A 273 15.75 -0.94 -10.57
CA ILE A 273 14.39 -0.55 -10.19
C ILE A 273 13.48 -0.81 -11.38
N PHE A 274 12.50 -1.69 -11.19
CA PHE A 274 11.55 -2.11 -12.21
C PHE A 274 10.12 -2.02 -11.67
N GLY A 275 9.18 -1.66 -12.55
CA GLY A 275 7.76 -1.64 -12.26
C GLY A 275 7.38 -0.75 -11.08
N PRO A 276 7.91 0.49 -10.93
CA PRO A 276 7.50 1.38 -9.86
C PRO A 276 6.10 1.94 -10.16
N GLY A 277 5.17 1.78 -9.23
CA GLY A 277 3.81 2.28 -9.40
C GLY A 277 2.90 1.93 -8.24
N HIS A 278 1.58 2.02 -8.46
CA HIS A 278 0.53 1.87 -7.46
C HIS A 278 0.87 2.63 -6.19
N HIS A 279 0.84 3.93 -6.32
CA HIS A 279 1.43 4.90 -5.41
C HIS A 279 0.37 5.61 -4.57
N SER A 280 0.82 6.20 -3.49
CA SER A 280 0.12 7.22 -2.72
C SER A 280 1.05 8.39 -2.41
N PHE A 281 0.50 9.54 -2.08
CA PHE A 281 1.28 10.73 -1.74
C PHE A 281 1.07 11.14 -0.29
N LEU A 282 2.13 11.69 0.29
CA LEU A 282 2.08 12.40 1.56
C LEU A 282 2.53 13.84 1.34
N PHE A 283 1.62 14.77 1.57
CA PHE A 283 1.88 16.21 1.51
C PHE A 283 1.96 16.76 2.93
N LEU A 284 3.13 17.27 3.32
CA LEU A 284 3.31 17.84 4.65
C LEU A 284 3.02 19.35 4.67
N PRO A 285 2.52 19.90 5.77
CA PRO A 285 2.25 21.33 5.91
C PRO A 285 3.47 22.24 5.71
N ASN A 286 4.67 21.75 5.95
CA ASN A 286 5.94 22.47 5.69
C ASN A 286 6.30 22.56 4.21
N GLY A 287 5.50 21.94 3.31
CA GLY A 287 5.70 21.92 1.87
C GLY A 287 6.53 20.76 1.34
N GLU A 288 7.02 19.88 2.20
CA GLU A 288 7.68 18.65 1.77
C GLU A 288 6.64 17.66 1.21
N ASN A 289 7.01 16.97 0.13
CA ASN A 289 6.13 16.02 -0.54
C ASN A 289 6.85 14.69 -0.72
N TYR A 290 6.12 13.61 -0.49
CA TYR A 290 6.64 12.27 -0.55
C TYR A 290 5.72 11.39 -1.39
N ILE A 291 6.33 10.45 -2.13
CA ILE A 291 5.63 9.41 -2.88
C ILE A 291 5.95 8.05 -2.29
N PHE A 292 4.94 7.31 -1.89
CA PHE A 292 5.01 5.90 -1.55
C PHE A 292 4.60 5.12 -2.79
N TYR A 293 5.34 4.09 -3.14
CA TYR A 293 5.06 3.28 -4.31
C TYR A 293 5.59 1.86 -4.10
N HIS A 294 5.08 0.90 -4.82
CA HIS A 294 5.77 -0.38 -4.86
C HIS A 294 6.70 -0.46 -6.07
N ARG A 295 7.70 -1.34 -5.97
CA ARG A 295 8.52 -1.80 -7.09
C ARG A 295 8.62 -3.33 -7.07
N ILE A 296 9.00 -3.90 -8.20
CA ILE A 296 9.24 -5.34 -8.33
C ILE A 296 10.50 -5.72 -7.55
N ILE A 297 10.39 -6.68 -6.61
CA ILE A 297 11.54 -7.21 -5.86
C ILE A 297 12.56 -7.82 -6.82
N GLN A 298 13.86 -7.54 -6.59
CA GLN A 298 14.94 -8.08 -7.39
C GLN A 298 16.03 -8.73 -6.49
N PRO A 299 16.39 -10.01 -6.69
CA PRO A 299 15.73 -10.97 -7.60
C PRO A 299 14.34 -11.36 -7.12
N GLN A 300 13.49 -11.81 -8.05
CA GLN A 300 12.16 -12.31 -7.69
C GLN A 300 12.23 -13.46 -6.71
N PRO A 301 11.36 -13.52 -5.68
CA PRO A 301 11.31 -14.63 -4.75
C PRO A 301 10.90 -15.92 -5.47
N PRO A 302 11.38 -17.10 -5.01
CA PRO A 302 10.99 -18.39 -5.58
C PRO A 302 9.45 -18.56 -5.57
N GLY A 303 8.89 -18.87 -6.72
CA GLY A 303 7.49 -19.26 -6.88
C GLY A 303 6.48 -18.11 -6.99
N GLY A 304 6.91 -16.85 -7.14
CA GLY A 304 5.91 -15.80 -7.24
C GLY A 304 6.40 -14.41 -7.59
N TRP A 305 5.43 -13.53 -7.69
CA TRP A 305 5.61 -12.09 -7.80
C TRP A 305 5.79 -11.48 -6.42
N GLY A 306 6.92 -10.81 -6.21
CA GLY A 306 7.13 -9.98 -5.04
C GLY A 306 7.21 -8.52 -5.44
N ARG A 307 6.51 -7.69 -4.70
CA ARG A 307 6.60 -6.22 -4.76
C ARG A 307 6.94 -5.70 -3.37
N GLU A 308 7.76 -4.66 -3.32
CA GLU A 308 8.23 -4.06 -2.06
C GLU A 308 7.92 -2.58 -2.05
N THR A 309 7.57 -2.04 -0.89
CA THR A 309 7.20 -0.64 -0.71
C THR A 309 8.42 0.24 -0.57
N CYS A 310 8.45 1.31 -1.34
CA CYS A 310 9.48 2.35 -1.35
C CYS A 310 8.89 3.72 -1.04
N LEU A 311 9.77 4.62 -0.64
CA LEU A 311 9.45 6.00 -0.29
C LEU A 311 10.54 6.93 -0.83
N ASP A 312 10.14 7.93 -1.62
CA ASP A 312 11.05 8.97 -2.09
C ASP A 312 10.42 10.36 -1.92
N ARG A 313 11.27 11.38 -1.78
CA ARG A 313 10.87 12.78 -1.76
C ARG A 313 10.75 13.31 -3.19
N PHE A 314 9.82 14.24 -3.41
CA PHE A 314 9.72 14.98 -4.67
C PHE A 314 9.30 16.42 -4.45
N GLU A 315 9.45 17.24 -5.49
CA GLU A 315 9.04 18.62 -5.50
C GLU A 315 8.16 18.92 -6.72
N PHE A 316 7.14 19.76 -6.53
CA PHE A 316 6.40 20.31 -7.64
C PHE A 316 7.24 21.36 -8.38
N ALA A 317 7.07 21.43 -9.68
CA ALA A 317 7.61 22.55 -10.45
C ALA A 317 6.88 23.87 -10.11
N PRO A 318 7.48 25.03 -10.40
CA PRO A 318 6.86 26.33 -10.09
C PRO A 318 5.48 26.56 -10.73
N ASP A 319 5.18 25.91 -11.86
CA ASP A 319 3.89 25.94 -12.54
C ASP A 319 2.86 24.97 -11.93
N GLY A 320 3.22 24.23 -10.90
CA GLY A 320 2.40 23.25 -10.23
C GLY A 320 2.45 21.86 -10.87
N SER A 321 3.17 21.65 -11.96
CA SER A 321 3.33 20.31 -12.55
C SER A 321 4.16 19.39 -11.67
N ILE A 322 3.98 18.09 -11.83
CA ILE A 322 4.81 17.06 -11.19
C ILE A 322 5.88 16.66 -12.21
N PRO A 323 7.15 17.04 -12.00
CA PRO A 323 8.22 16.59 -12.87
C PRO A 323 8.46 15.08 -12.68
N PRO A 324 9.19 14.41 -13.59
CA PRO A 324 9.58 13.03 -13.39
C PRO A 324 10.29 12.83 -12.05
N ILE A 325 9.69 12.02 -11.17
CA ILE A 325 10.22 11.67 -9.86
C ILE A 325 11.27 10.58 -10.05
N GLU A 326 12.42 10.75 -9.43
CA GLU A 326 13.49 9.75 -9.47
C GLU A 326 13.28 8.69 -8.40
N PRO A 327 12.95 7.44 -8.74
CA PRO A 327 12.91 6.37 -7.77
C PRO A 327 14.33 5.99 -7.36
N THR A 328 14.57 5.86 -6.06
CA THR A 328 15.92 5.63 -5.52
C THR A 328 16.03 4.34 -4.70
N LEU A 329 17.27 3.89 -4.47
CA LEU A 329 17.58 2.88 -3.46
C LEU A 329 17.78 3.54 -2.09
N GLU A 330 18.24 4.76 -2.10
CA GLU A 330 18.55 5.56 -0.92
C GLU A 330 17.30 5.85 -0.09
N GLY A 331 16.17 6.23 -0.74
CA GLY A 331 14.93 6.57 -0.04
C GLY A 331 15.08 7.83 0.84
N VAL A 332 14.30 7.89 1.91
CA VAL A 332 14.34 8.95 2.92
C VAL A 332 15.22 8.49 4.08
N SER A 333 16.33 9.18 4.30
CA SER A 333 17.33 8.87 5.34
C SER A 333 17.31 9.84 6.54
N GLU A 334 16.77 11.04 6.32
CA GLU A 334 16.69 12.06 7.37
C GLU A 334 15.33 12.01 8.07
N PRO A 335 15.31 11.90 9.42
CA PRO A 335 14.07 11.89 10.19
C PRO A 335 13.26 13.18 10.03
N VAL A 336 11.96 13.04 9.82
CA VAL A 336 10.99 14.13 9.72
C VAL A 336 10.19 14.23 11.02
N ASP A 337 10.08 15.39 11.61
CA ASP A 337 9.26 15.62 12.81
C ASP A 337 7.77 15.74 12.43
N LEU A 338 7.10 14.59 12.29
CA LEU A 338 5.69 14.53 11.90
C LEU A 338 4.75 15.16 12.93
N LYS A 339 5.10 15.11 14.23
CA LYS A 339 4.24 15.65 15.30
C LYS A 339 4.12 17.17 15.22
N SER A 340 5.18 17.84 14.81
CA SER A 340 5.14 19.30 14.63
C SER A 340 4.28 19.74 13.45
N MET A 341 3.94 18.80 12.53
CA MET A 341 3.19 19.08 11.29
C MET A 341 1.66 19.09 11.48
N ILE A 342 1.15 18.61 12.60
CA ILE A 342 -0.30 18.46 12.86
C ILE A 342 -0.87 19.34 13.97
N GLN A 343 -0.07 20.30 14.44
CA GLN A 343 -0.49 21.27 15.50
C GLN A 343 -1.34 22.40 14.93
#